data_a24fd289e64817e68360deca90cc1b38
#
_entry.id   a24fd289e64817e68360deca90cc1b38
#
_cell.length_a   1.000
_cell.length_b   1.000
_cell.length_c   1.000
_cell.angle_alpha   90.00
_cell.angle_beta   90.00
_cell.angle_gamma   90.00
#
_symmetry.space_group_name_H-M   'P 1'
#
loop_
_entity.id
_entity.type
_entity.pdbx_description
1 polymer ?
#
loop_
_entity_poly.entity_id
_entity_poly.type
_entity_poly.pdbx_seq_one_letter_code
_entity_poly.pdbx_strand_id
1 'polypeptide(L)'
;MDSVVKQGMRIQFNEEALRFAFQRENGVLWKWDESYRPYMECKSGKIYFSDARRISHQAIHSGVGDGILSTYRGFENHGGEVPFEFQTLVWVENATQDVYCEWIPICEEGLKVEKIFWPGPMEFREPRDNWYTLLNNRQGMLIPNTWETELETPVFDGFFGTAGAYMPWFAQVREREGYLAVCVTPWNAGYQAEHPAKGPYTRVGIRFESSLGKMDYRRIVKYTFLSDCDYNDICKVYRNYVNEQGRLRTLEEKAIRNPSVNDLIGCAFVHQGIKTFVQLDSEFYDPQNPEKNNHVTSFAKREEDIRYFHEMGVEKLYLHLDGWAEPGYDNCHPDYTPACEEAGGWKGMKSLVDTVHKWGFLFGIHDQYRDYYLSASSFDENFACHLPDGTIPRHRRWAGGPQSYLCGTQAPYYVKRNFEELTKHGIQLDCAYLDVFTCNEGDECDNPMHRMTRKECYEYRCRCFEYLLKNGILSSSEEVNDWAVPSQIFCHYAPYDFMMQKPGTPKQGLAVPLYNLVYHDCVIQPWMMEKVSEEEDYMLYALLNGGAPYLVRDAAYPNIDGAFDENVKISLEEQIERAKVVSVFQEKVGKREMLRHEFVDGNPKVQKTTFAGGISVVVDFEKQKYEIRED
;
A
#
# COMPACT_ATOMS: atom_id res chain seq x y z
N MET A 1 29.42 -29.20 -5.11
CA MET A 1 29.02 -27.79 -5.17
C MET A 1 29.22 -27.31 -6.59
N ASP A 2 28.15 -27.24 -7.36
CA ASP A 2 28.23 -26.64 -8.68
C ASP A 2 28.22 -25.12 -8.53
N SER A 3 29.11 -24.45 -9.22
CA SER A 3 29.16 -22.98 -9.22
C SER A 3 29.04 -22.46 -10.65
N VAL A 4 28.12 -21.55 -10.85
CA VAL A 4 28.05 -20.75 -12.08
C VAL A 4 28.72 -19.43 -11.79
N VAL A 5 29.78 -19.11 -12.54
CA VAL A 5 30.51 -17.83 -12.42
C VAL A 5 30.38 -17.12 -13.74
N LYS A 6 29.85 -15.89 -13.71
CA LYS A 6 29.80 -15.06 -14.92
C LYS A 6 30.02 -13.57 -14.56
N GLN A 7 31.01 -12.98 -15.21
CA GLN A 7 31.30 -11.53 -15.25
C GLN A 7 30.98 -10.73 -13.98
N GLY A 8 31.45 -11.21 -12.79
CA GLY A 8 31.28 -10.47 -11.55
C GLY A 8 30.22 -11.00 -10.58
N MET A 9 29.34 -11.94 -10.96
CA MET A 9 28.42 -12.62 -10.05
C MET A 9 28.70 -14.12 -10.02
N ARG A 10 28.79 -14.68 -8.81
CA ARG A 10 28.97 -16.11 -8.56
C ARG A 10 27.74 -16.65 -7.84
N ILE A 11 27.11 -17.68 -8.40
CA ILE A 11 26.10 -18.51 -7.76
C ILE A 11 26.79 -19.78 -7.27
N GLN A 12 26.59 -20.13 -6.00
CA GLN A 12 26.96 -21.41 -5.41
C GLN A 12 25.69 -22.15 -5.04
N PHE A 13 25.63 -23.42 -5.37
CA PHE A 13 24.49 -24.28 -5.06
C PHE A 13 24.92 -25.50 -4.25
N ASN A 14 24.24 -25.74 -3.13
CA ASN A 14 24.36 -26.94 -2.34
C ASN A 14 23.18 -27.86 -2.67
N GLU A 15 23.43 -28.90 -3.46
CA GLU A 15 22.41 -29.83 -3.94
C GLU A 15 21.73 -30.62 -2.82
N GLU A 16 22.48 -31.05 -1.79
CA GLU A 16 21.94 -31.82 -0.68
C GLU A 16 20.97 -31.00 0.18
N ALA A 17 21.32 -29.72 0.41
CA ALA A 17 20.52 -28.82 1.23
C ALA A 17 19.53 -27.98 0.42
N LEU A 18 19.58 -28.04 -0.90
CA LEU A 18 18.78 -27.22 -1.84
C LEU A 18 18.90 -25.71 -1.54
N ARG A 19 20.11 -25.26 -1.23
CA ARG A 19 20.38 -23.87 -0.80
C ARG A 19 21.35 -23.18 -1.74
N PHE A 20 21.15 -21.88 -1.90
CA PHE A 20 21.96 -21.01 -2.75
C PHE A 20 22.78 -20.03 -1.93
N ALA A 21 23.90 -19.59 -2.51
CA ALA A 21 24.67 -18.44 -2.07
C ALA A 21 25.10 -17.61 -3.28
N PHE A 22 25.20 -16.31 -3.07
CA PHE A 22 25.45 -15.31 -4.10
C PHE A 22 26.61 -14.41 -3.67
N GLN A 23 27.51 -14.12 -4.60
CA GLN A 23 28.65 -13.24 -4.33
C GLN A 23 28.99 -12.43 -5.57
N ARG A 24 28.97 -11.10 -5.44
CA ARG A 24 29.57 -10.21 -6.45
C ARG A 24 31.09 -10.29 -6.37
N GLU A 25 31.76 -10.01 -7.50
CA GLU A 25 33.22 -9.84 -7.52
C GLU A 25 33.62 -8.76 -6.51
N ASN A 26 34.54 -9.11 -5.59
CA ASN A 26 34.97 -8.27 -4.48
C ASN A 26 33.88 -7.90 -3.45
N GLY A 27 32.68 -8.45 -3.56
CA GLY A 27 31.58 -8.25 -2.62
C GLY A 27 31.50 -9.34 -1.55
N VAL A 28 30.61 -9.11 -0.59
CA VAL A 28 30.37 -10.08 0.48
C VAL A 28 29.54 -11.27 -0.02
N LEU A 29 29.74 -12.43 0.60
CA LEU A 29 28.94 -13.61 0.31
C LEU A 29 27.58 -13.51 1.02
N TRP A 30 26.50 -13.58 0.25
CA TRP A 30 25.13 -13.72 0.72
C TRP A 30 24.68 -15.16 0.57
N LYS A 31 24.39 -15.85 1.66
CA LYS A 31 23.95 -17.24 1.66
C LYS A 31 22.58 -17.39 2.31
N TRP A 32 21.79 -18.34 1.85
CA TRP A 32 20.55 -18.69 2.51
C TRP A 32 20.81 -19.26 3.90
N ASP A 33 19.93 -18.94 4.84
CA ASP A 33 20.01 -19.39 6.24
C ASP A 33 20.14 -20.91 6.32
N GLU A 34 21.12 -21.38 7.11
CA GLU A 34 21.43 -22.80 7.22
C GLU A 34 20.31 -23.64 7.86
N SER A 35 19.46 -23.02 8.66
CA SER A 35 18.28 -23.67 9.26
C SER A 35 17.08 -23.74 8.30
N TYR A 36 17.14 -23.02 7.19
CA TYR A 36 16.05 -22.96 6.23
C TYR A 36 16.01 -24.18 5.30
N ARG A 37 14.83 -24.74 5.12
CA ARG A 37 14.53 -25.78 4.14
C ARG A 37 13.35 -25.33 3.28
N PRO A 38 13.47 -25.29 1.93
CA PRO A 38 12.35 -24.93 1.04
C PRO A 38 11.14 -25.84 1.26
N TYR A 39 9.95 -25.25 1.36
CA TYR A 39 8.74 -26.02 1.59
C TYR A 39 7.50 -25.35 0.94
N MET A 40 6.46 -26.15 0.82
CA MET A 40 5.10 -25.76 0.44
C MET A 40 4.15 -26.08 1.59
N GLU A 41 3.06 -25.36 1.66
CA GLU A 41 1.93 -25.66 2.54
C GLU A 41 0.73 -26.14 1.70
N CYS A 42 0.18 -27.25 2.10
CA CYS A 42 -1.06 -27.83 1.57
C CYS A 42 -2.04 -28.02 2.74
N LYS A 43 -3.33 -28.27 2.47
CA LYS A 43 -4.30 -28.59 3.52
C LYS A 43 -3.87 -29.77 4.42
N SER A 44 -3.09 -30.70 3.88
CA SER A 44 -2.56 -31.86 4.60
C SER A 44 -1.33 -31.57 5.47
N GLY A 45 -0.75 -30.35 5.38
CA GLY A 45 0.45 -29.94 6.13
C GLY A 45 1.59 -29.47 5.25
N LYS A 46 2.78 -29.37 5.85
CA LYS A 46 4.01 -28.95 5.15
C LYS A 46 4.60 -30.09 4.33
N ILE A 47 5.04 -29.75 3.13
CA ILE A 47 5.77 -30.64 2.21
C ILE A 47 7.08 -29.92 1.84
N TYR A 48 8.21 -30.54 2.14
CA TYR A 48 9.52 -29.98 1.80
C TYR A 48 9.88 -30.31 0.34
N PHE A 49 10.65 -29.46 -0.31
CA PHE A 49 11.16 -29.75 -1.66
C PHE A 49 12.01 -31.03 -1.69
N SER A 50 12.71 -31.32 -0.59
CA SER A 50 13.47 -32.55 -0.39
C SER A 50 12.63 -33.83 -0.25
N ASP A 51 11.31 -33.72 -0.11
CA ASP A 51 10.40 -34.87 -0.05
C ASP A 51 10.09 -35.43 -1.45
N ALA A 52 10.51 -34.72 -2.51
CA ALA A 52 10.47 -35.23 -3.88
C ALA A 52 11.41 -36.44 -4.03
N ARG A 53 10.89 -37.57 -4.50
CA ARG A 53 11.68 -38.81 -4.70
C ARG A 53 12.66 -38.69 -5.85
N ARG A 54 12.42 -37.81 -6.80
CA ARG A 54 13.27 -37.56 -7.95
C ARG A 54 13.54 -36.07 -8.06
N ILE A 55 14.78 -35.70 -7.75
CA ILE A 55 15.30 -34.35 -7.89
C ILE A 55 16.43 -34.41 -8.91
N SER A 56 16.43 -33.53 -9.87
CA SER A 56 17.52 -33.38 -10.85
C SER A 56 17.89 -31.92 -11.03
N HIS A 57 19.17 -31.68 -11.24
CA HIS A 57 19.75 -30.37 -11.43
C HIS A 57 20.45 -30.28 -12.78
N GLN A 58 20.31 -29.16 -13.46
CA GLN A 58 20.91 -28.93 -14.78
C GLN A 58 21.43 -27.48 -14.85
N ALA A 59 22.69 -27.34 -15.27
CA ALA A 59 23.21 -26.03 -15.64
C ALA A 59 22.52 -25.53 -16.92
N ILE A 60 22.11 -24.28 -16.91
CA ILE A 60 21.46 -23.60 -18.04
C ILE A 60 22.39 -22.49 -18.53
N HIS A 61 22.61 -22.47 -19.84
CA HIS A 61 23.35 -21.43 -20.53
C HIS A 61 22.47 -20.83 -21.63
N SER A 62 22.27 -19.54 -21.58
CA SER A 62 21.47 -18.82 -22.57
C SER A 62 22.18 -17.54 -23.04
N GLY A 63 21.65 -16.91 -24.09
CA GLY A 63 22.18 -15.63 -24.55
C GLY A 63 22.02 -14.49 -23.56
N VAL A 64 21.10 -14.60 -22.61
CA VAL A 64 20.75 -13.55 -21.64
C VAL A 64 21.25 -13.83 -20.23
N GLY A 65 21.59 -15.08 -19.91
CA GLY A 65 22.07 -15.43 -18.57
C GLY A 65 22.39 -16.90 -18.40
N ASP A 66 22.98 -17.22 -17.28
CA ASP A 66 23.36 -18.57 -16.89
C ASP A 66 22.80 -18.90 -15.50
N GLY A 67 22.43 -20.16 -15.29
CA GLY A 67 21.82 -20.57 -14.04
C GLY A 67 21.73 -22.06 -13.82
N ILE A 68 20.94 -22.44 -12.82
CA ILE A 68 20.68 -23.82 -12.41
C ILE A 68 19.16 -24.03 -12.43
N LEU A 69 18.73 -24.97 -13.26
CA LEU A 69 17.38 -25.47 -13.30
C LEU A 69 17.28 -26.74 -12.44
N SER A 70 16.38 -26.75 -11.48
CA SER A 70 16.09 -27.92 -10.65
C SER A 70 14.68 -28.41 -10.91
N THR A 71 14.49 -29.73 -11.08
CA THR A 71 13.19 -30.36 -11.32
C THR A 71 12.85 -31.28 -10.16
N TYR A 72 11.62 -31.18 -9.64
CA TYR A 72 11.12 -31.90 -8.48
C TYR A 72 9.90 -32.75 -8.85
N ARG A 73 9.97 -34.07 -8.64
CA ARG A 73 8.94 -35.06 -8.99
C ARG A 73 8.84 -36.16 -7.94
N GLY A 74 7.71 -36.89 -7.98
CA GLY A 74 7.52 -38.08 -7.17
C GLY A 74 7.13 -37.73 -5.73
N PHE A 75 6.28 -36.75 -5.56
CA PHE A 75 5.65 -36.45 -4.28
C PHE A 75 4.59 -37.49 -3.94
N GLU A 76 4.35 -37.71 -2.66
CA GLU A 76 3.33 -38.64 -2.17
C GLU A 76 2.16 -37.89 -1.56
N ASN A 77 0.93 -38.40 -1.80
CA ASN A 77 -0.28 -37.99 -1.14
C ASN A 77 -1.17 -39.23 -0.89
N HIS A 78 -1.74 -39.35 0.30
CA HIS A 78 -2.58 -40.49 0.71
C HIS A 78 -1.99 -41.88 0.42
N GLY A 79 -0.65 -42.03 0.56
CA GLY A 79 0.05 -43.30 0.43
C GLY A 79 0.38 -43.71 -1.00
N GLY A 80 0.24 -42.81 -1.97
CA GLY A 80 0.61 -43.02 -3.37
C GLY A 80 1.36 -41.84 -3.98
N GLU A 81 2.20 -42.12 -4.97
CA GLU A 81 2.85 -41.08 -5.77
C GLU A 81 1.80 -40.35 -6.61
N VAL A 82 1.91 -39.03 -6.64
CA VAL A 82 1.02 -38.16 -7.41
C VAL A 82 1.77 -37.44 -8.54
N PRO A 83 1.10 -37.09 -9.65
CA PRO A 83 1.72 -36.43 -10.79
C PRO A 83 1.95 -34.94 -10.55
N PHE A 84 2.40 -34.56 -9.34
CA PHE A 84 2.77 -33.21 -8.99
C PHE A 84 4.24 -32.95 -9.37
N GLU A 85 4.47 -31.92 -10.16
CA GLU A 85 5.79 -31.54 -10.65
C GLU A 85 5.94 -30.03 -10.73
N PHE A 86 7.10 -29.54 -10.30
CA PHE A 86 7.50 -28.15 -10.51
C PHE A 86 9.01 -28.05 -10.76
N GLN A 87 9.41 -26.88 -11.22
CA GLN A 87 10.83 -26.54 -11.38
C GLN A 87 11.17 -25.27 -10.60
N THR A 88 12.43 -25.13 -10.23
CA THR A 88 13.02 -23.87 -9.80
C THR A 88 14.17 -23.52 -10.73
N LEU A 89 14.24 -22.25 -11.15
CA LEU A 89 15.34 -21.71 -11.93
C LEU A 89 15.97 -20.57 -11.17
N VAL A 90 17.27 -20.69 -10.86
CA VAL A 90 18.06 -19.61 -10.27
C VAL A 90 19.15 -19.25 -11.27
N TRP A 91 19.13 -18.01 -11.77
CA TRP A 91 20.01 -17.58 -12.85
C TRP A 91 20.46 -16.13 -12.70
N VAL A 92 21.60 -15.80 -13.28
CA VAL A 92 22.20 -14.45 -13.34
C VAL A 92 21.97 -13.87 -14.71
N GLU A 93 21.44 -12.65 -14.76
CA GLU A 93 21.33 -11.89 -16.00
C GLU A 93 22.68 -11.30 -16.41
N ASN A 94 23.05 -11.45 -17.68
CA ASN A 94 24.34 -11.00 -18.19
C ASN A 94 24.51 -9.48 -18.15
N ALA A 95 23.45 -8.75 -18.39
CA ALA A 95 23.50 -7.29 -18.54
C ALA A 95 23.63 -6.56 -17.20
N THR A 96 22.86 -6.97 -16.19
CA THR A 96 22.73 -6.27 -14.91
C THR A 96 23.45 -6.95 -13.76
N GLN A 97 23.77 -8.24 -13.92
CA GLN A 97 24.26 -9.13 -12.85
C GLN A 97 23.24 -9.37 -11.73
N ASP A 98 21.97 -9.09 -11.99
CA ASP A 98 20.88 -9.43 -11.09
C ASP A 98 20.64 -10.93 -11.07
N VAL A 99 20.21 -11.45 -9.92
CA VAL A 99 19.87 -12.86 -9.75
C VAL A 99 18.35 -13.01 -9.75
N TYR A 100 17.86 -13.86 -10.62
CA TYR A 100 16.45 -14.23 -10.65
C TYR A 100 16.24 -15.61 -10.03
N CYS A 101 15.25 -15.70 -9.16
CA CYS A 101 14.75 -16.93 -8.59
C CYS A 101 13.31 -17.14 -9.07
N GLU A 102 13.09 -18.22 -9.84
CA GLU A 102 11.81 -18.50 -10.46
C GLU A 102 11.28 -19.87 -10.03
N TRP A 103 10.08 -19.90 -9.48
CA TRP A 103 9.33 -21.13 -9.26
C TRP A 103 8.35 -21.33 -10.43
N ILE A 104 8.37 -22.52 -11.05
CA ILE A 104 7.70 -22.80 -12.32
C ILE A 104 6.79 -24.01 -12.13
N PRO A 105 5.44 -23.85 -12.17
CA PRO A 105 4.52 -24.97 -12.14
C PRO A 105 4.62 -25.78 -13.44
N ILE A 106 4.65 -27.10 -13.34
CA ILE A 106 4.62 -28.01 -14.49
C ILE A 106 3.35 -28.85 -14.46
N CYS A 107 3.05 -29.49 -13.32
CA CYS A 107 1.83 -30.25 -13.12
C CYS A 107 1.37 -30.10 -11.67
N GLU A 108 0.11 -29.70 -11.47
CA GLU A 108 -0.46 -29.50 -10.13
C GLU A 108 -1.45 -30.60 -9.72
N GLU A 109 -1.48 -31.72 -10.43
CA GLU A 109 -2.39 -32.80 -10.12
C GLU A 109 -1.97 -33.57 -8.86
N GLY A 110 -2.93 -33.86 -8.00
CA GLY A 110 -2.76 -34.69 -6.81
C GLY A 110 -2.29 -33.98 -5.54
N LEU A 111 -1.78 -32.75 -5.63
CA LEU A 111 -1.50 -31.88 -4.49
C LEU A 111 -2.15 -30.51 -4.68
N LYS A 112 -2.81 -30.01 -3.64
CA LYS A 112 -3.38 -28.66 -3.61
C LYS A 112 -2.48 -27.78 -2.79
N VAL A 113 -1.56 -27.08 -3.45
CA VAL A 113 -0.63 -26.17 -2.81
C VAL A 113 -1.33 -24.85 -2.51
N GLU A 114 -1.30 -24.43 -1.24
CA GLU A 114 -1.85 -23.16 -0.79
C GLU A 114 -0.78 -22.07 -0.74
N LYS A 115 0.42 -22.41 -0.24
CA LYS A 115 1.54 -21.48 -0.12
C LYS A 115 2.87 -22.13 -0.49
N ILE A 116 3.78 -21.31 -1.00
CA ILE A 116 5.17 -21.69 -1.30
C ILE A 116 6.09 -20.72 -0.57
N PHE A 117 7.07 -21.26 0.14
CA PHE A 117 8.11 -20.52 0.84
C PHE A 117 9.44 -20.79 0.14
N TRP A 118 9.74 -20.00 -0.86
CA TRP A 118 10.93 -20.06 -1.70
C TRP A 118 10.99 -18.80 -2.58
N PRO A 119 12.16 -18.17 -2.81
CA PRO A 119 13.50 -18.50 -2.31
C PRO A 119 13.65 -18.29 -0.80
N GLY A 120 14.74 -18.84 -0.25
CA GLY A 120 15.01 -18.81 1.19
C GLY A 120 15.46 -17.45 1.71
N PRO A 121 15.26 -17.20 3.01
CA PRO A 121 15.82 -16.03 3.68
C PRO A 121 17.34 -16.09 3.69
N MET A 122 17.98 -14.92 3.63
CA MET A 122 19.42 -14.81 3.78
C MET A 122 19.84 -14.99 5.25
N GLU A 123 21.04 -15.52 5.48
CA GLU A 123 21.63 -15.55 6.81
C GLU A 123 22.03 -14.13 7.23
N PHE A 124 21.42 -13.64 8.33
CA PHE A 124 21.51 -12.24 8.74
C PHE A 124 21.49 -12.13 10.27
N ARG A 125 22.50 -12.72 10.96
CA ARG A 125 22.42 -12.99 12.40
C ARG A 125 23.39 -12.19 13.28
N GLU A 126 24.17 -11.26 12.71
CA GLU A 126 25.09 -10.46 13.51
C GLU A 126 24.33 -9.39 14.33
N PRO A 127 24.54 -9.32 15.65
CA PRO A 127 23.87 -8.38 16.54
C PRO A 127 24.51 -6.98 16.47
N ARG A 128 24.38 -6.31 15.33
CA ARG A 128 24.95 -4.98 15.08
C ARG A 128 23.86 -4.01 14.62
N ASP A 129 23.93 -2.75 15.05
CA ASP A 129 22.98 -1.71 14.67
C ASP A 129 23.06 -1.35 13.19
N ASN A 130 24.25 -1.48 12.57
CA ASN A 130 24.46 -1.24 11.15
C ASN A 130 24.15 -2.47 10.26
N TRP A 131 23.54 -3.50 10.85
CA TRP A 131 22.85 -4.57 10.16
C TRP A 131 21.35 -4.38 10.35
N TYR A 132 20.62 -4.06 9.28
CA TYR A 132 19.20 -3.76 9.37
C TYR A 132 18.39 -4.33 8.21
N THR A 133 17.12 -4.56 8.46
CA THR A 133 16.12 -5.00 7.49
C THR A 133 15.18 -3.85 7.14
N LEU A 134 14.83 -3.75 5.87
CA LEU A 134 13.86 -2.79 5.34
C LEU A 134 12.58 -3.51 4.94
N LEU A 135 11.46 -3.08 5.49
CA LEU A 135 10.12 -3.57 5.16
C LEU A 135 9.22 -2.42 4.71
N ASN A 136 8.41 -2.67 3.71
CA ASN A 136 7.48 -1.67 3.13
C ASN A 136 6.14 -1.56 3.85
N ASN A 137 6.09 -1.89 5.14
CA ASN A 137 4.89 -1.67 5.93
C ASN A 137 4.60 -0.17 6.01
N ARG A 138 3.45 0.25 5.47
CA ARG A 138 3.04 1.65 5.37
C ARG A 138 4.14 2.53 4.76
N GLN A 139 4.55 3.62 5.43
CA GLN A 139 5.61 4.50 4.93
C GLN A 139 6.97 3.83 4.79
N GLY A 140 7.23 2.78 5.57
CA GLY A 140 8.46 2.01 5.59
C GLY A 140 9.07 1.88 6.98
N MET A 141 9.69 0.74 7.22
CA MET A 141 10.35 0.38 8.48
C MET A 141 11.80 0.00 8.25
N LEU A 142 12.68 0.51 9.10
CA LEU A 142 14.06 0.07 9.24
C LEU A 142 14.21 -0.62 10.59
N ILE A 143 14.58 -1.90 10.59
CA ILE A 143 14.71 -2.72 11.80
C ILE A 143 16.17 -3.11 11.98
N PRO A 144 16.94 -2.48 12.88
CA PRO A 144 18.27 -2.92 13.25
C PRO A 144 18.22 -4.32 13.85
N ASN A 145 19.27 -5.13 13.62
CA ASN A 145 19.34 -6.46 14.22
C ASN A 145 19.31 -6.43 15.76
N THR A 146 19.76 -5.32 16.36
CA THR A 146 19.74 -5.08 17.82
C THR A 146 18.44 -4.54 18.34
N TRP A 147 17.39 -4.39 17.50
CA TRP A 147 16.10 -3.86 17.93
C TRP A 147 15.50 -4.70 19.06
N GLU A 148 15.03 -4.04 20.12
CA GLU A 148 14.64 -4.74 21.35
C GLU A 148 13.20 -5.26 21.32
N THR A 149 12.34 -4.64 20.49
CA THR A 149 10.92 -5.00 20.40
C THR A 149 10.72 -6.16 19.43
N GLU A 150 10.07 -7.22 19.89
CA GLU A 150 9.67 -8.34 19.07
C GLU A 150 8.66 -7.90 17.98
N LEU A 151 8.78 -8.40 16.76
CA LEU A 151 7.73 -8.30 15.77
C LEU A 151 6.55 -9.18 16.18
N GLU A 152 5.34 -8.74 15.84
CA GLU A 152 4.10 -9.45 16.20
C GLU A 152 4.14 -10.93 15.83
N THR A 153 3.71 -11.76 16.77
CA THR A 153 3.61 -13.20 16.60
C THR A 153 2.25 -13.60 16.00
N PRO A 154 2.18 -14.73 15.26
CA PRO A 154 3.24 -15.70 15.03
C PRO A 154 4.35 -15.24 14.07
N VAL A 155 4.08 -14.37 13.11
CA VAL A 155 5.05 -13.83 12.14
C VAL A 155 4.51 -12.52 11.60
N PHE A 156 5.33 -11.49 11.53
CA PHE A 156 4.98 -10.24 10.88
C PHE A 156 4.92 -10.43 9.36
N ASP A 157 3.77 -10.13 8.79
CA ASP A 157 3.40 -10.55 7.45
C ASP A 157 2.89 -9.36 6.64
N GLY A 158 3.52 -9.09 5.49
CA GLY A 158 3.14 -8.03 4.56
C GLY A 158 2.71 -8.61 3.23
N PHE A 159 1.42 -8.51 2.89
CA PHE A 159 0.91 -8.87 1.59
C PHE A 159 1.17 -7.73 0.60
N PHE A 160 1.83 -8.02 -0.53
CA PHE A 160 2.16 -7.01 -1.54
C PHE A 160 0.90 -6.44 -2.20
N GLY A 161 0.90 -5.13 -2.40
CA GLY A 161 -0.25 -4.43 -2.95
C GLY A 161 -1.32 -4.05 -1.93
N THR A 162 -0.98 -4.07 -0.63
CA THR A 162 -1.84 -3.67 0.49
C THR A 162 -1.13 -2.69 1.42
N ALA A 163 -1.84 -2.22 2.46
CA ALA A 163 -1.25 -1.42 3.54
C ALA A 163 -0.06 -2.11 4.24
N GLY A 164 -0.03 -3.44 4.27
CA GLY A 164 1.07 -4.22 4.82
C GLY A 164 2.35 -4.19 3.99
N ALA A 165 2.26 -3.89 2.69
CA ALA A 165 3.40 -3.75 1.80
C ALA A 165 3.03 -2.96 0.53
N TYR A 166 3.19 -1.64 0.56
CA TYR A 166 2.88 -0.76 -0.56
C TYR A 166 3.72 -1.04 -1.82
N MET A 167 4.95 -1.49 -1.63
CA MET A 167 5.88 -1.84 -2.71
C MET A 167 6.27 -3.31 -2.61
N PRO A 168 6.38 -4.05 -3.73
CA PRO A 168 6.61 -5.50 -3.69
C PRO A 168 8.09 -5.86 -3.51
N TRP A 169 8.72 -5.36 -2.45
CA TRP A 169 10.11 -5.68 -2.14
C TRP A 169 10.41 -5.62 -0.64
N PHE A 170 11.49 -6.26 -0.26
CA PHE A 170 12.17 -6.10 1.02
C PHE A 170 13.68 -6.07 0.78
N ALA A 171 14.45 -5.60 1.76
CA ALA A 171 15.89 -5.52 1.64
C ALA A 171 16.57 -5.74 2.98
N GLN A 172 17.85 -6.14 2.94
CA GLN A 172 18.72 -6.16 4.10
C GLN A 172 20.05 -5.50 3.75
N VAL A 173 20.59 -4.75 4.69
CA VAL A 173 21.87 -4.07 4.57
C VAL A 173 22.73 -4.45 5.77
N ARG A 174 23.96 -4.88 5.52
CA ARG A 174 24.98 -5.14 6.52
C ARG A 174 26.18 -4.22 6.31
N GLU A 175 26.40 -3.32 7.26
CA GLU A 175 27.37 -2.24 7.13
C GLU A 175 27.04 -1.33 5.93
N ARG A 176 27.66 -1.56 4.78
CA ARG A 176 27.41 -0.85 3.52
C ARG A 176 27.21 -1.80 2.34
N GLU A 177 26.99 -3.07 2.61
CA GLU A 177 26.67 -4.10 1.60
C GLU A 177 25.21 -4.51 1.75
N GLY A 178 24.45 -4.49 0.67
CA GLY A 178 23.02 -4.76 0.73
C GLY A 178 22.51 -5.64 -0.40
N TYR A 179 21.30 -6.12 -0.24
CA TYR A 179 20.51 -6.64 -1.35
C TYR A 179 19.10 -6.07 -1.33
N LEU A 180 18.54 -5.93 -2.51
CA LEU A 180 17.13 -5.63 -2.76
C LEU A 180 16.47 -6.87 -3.37
N ALA A 181 15.42 -7.39 -2.73
CA ALA A 181 14.61 -8.50 -3.24
C ALA A 181 13.28 -7.98 -3.75
N VAL A 182 13.11 -7.89 -5.06
CA VAL A 182 11.87 -7.45 -5.73
C VAL A 182 11.04 -8.65 -6.13
N CYS A 183 9.79 -8.73 -5.68
CA CYS A 183 8.83 -9.67 -6.20
C CYS A 183 8.30 -9.16 -7.55
N VAL A 184 8.72 -9.80 -8.64
CA VAL A 184 8.33 -9.41 -10.02
C VAL A 184 6.87 -9.79 -10.32
N THR A 185 6.35 -10.82 -9.63
CA THR A 185 4.97 -11.32 -9.77
C THR A 185 4.21 -11.19 -8.45
N PRO A 186 3.87 -9.96 -8.01
CA PRO A 186 3.48 -9.68 -6.64
C PRO A 186 2.03 -9.99 -6.27
N TRP A 187 1.18 -10.35 -7.23
CA TRP A 187 -0.28 -10.37 -7.05
C TRP A 187 -0.79 -11.32 -5.96
N ASN A 188 -0.13 -12.49 -5.82
CA ASN A 188 -0.43 -13.48 -4.78
C ASN A 188 0.85 -13.76 -3.99
N ALA A 189 1.46 -12.73 -3.43
CA ALA A 189 2.72 -12.82 -2.73
C ALA A 189 2.82 -11.81 -1.58
N GLY A 190 3.74 -12.10 -0.66
CA GLY A 190 4.06 -11.22 0.44
C GLY A 190 5.42 -11.59 1.06
N TYR A 191 5.87 -10.77 1.99
CA TYR A 191 7.00 -11.14 2.84
C TYR A 191 6.52 -11.70 4.18
N GLN A 192 7.38 -12.49 4.82
CA GLN A 192 7.27 -12.86 6.23
C GLN A 192 8.55 -12.47 6.94
N ALA A 193 8.43 -11.79 8.07
CA ALA A 193 9.55 -11.33 8.86
C ALA A 193 9.40 -11.75 10.32
N GLU A 194 10.49 -12.21 10.91
CA GLU A 194 10.61 -12.58 12.33
C GLU A 194 11.74 -11.77 12.94
N HIS A 195 11.49 -11.15 14.07
CA HIS A 195 12.51 -10.50 14.88
C HIS A 195 12.22 -10.85 16.34
N PRO A 196 13.00 -11.73 16.98
CA PRO A 196 12.76 -12.13 18.36
C PRO A 196 13.02 -10.97 19.32
N ALA A 197 12.35 -10.99 20.47
CA ALA A 197 12.55 -10.00 21.51
C ALA A 197 14.03 -9.86 21.89
N LYS A 198 14.55 -8.62 21.92
CA LYS A 198 15.96 -8.28 22.17
C LYS A 198 16.95 -8.77 21.10
N GLY A 199 16.47 -8.95 19.89
CA GLY A 199 17.30 -9.36 18.76
C GLY A 199 17.79 -10.81 18.87
N PRO A 200 18.84 -11.21 18.21
CA PRO A 200 19.85 -10.35 17.58
C PRO A 200 19.72 -10.21 16.06
N TYR A 201 18.58 -10.52 15.45
CA TYR A 201 18.48 -10.50 13.99
C TYR A 201 17.04 -10.39 13.51
N THR A 202 16.85 -9.94 12.27
CA THR A 202 15.60 -10.07 11.53
C THR A 202 15.76 -11.11 10.43
N ARG A 203 14.87 -12.10 10.41
CA ARG A 203 14.76 -13.07 9.34
C ARG A 203 13.60 -12.68 8.45
N VAL A 204 13.86 -12.45 7.17
CA VAL A 204 12.83 -12.10 6.19
C VAL A 204 12.90 -13.02 4.99
N GLY A 205 11.76 -13.52 4.56
CA GLY A 205 11.60 -14.36 3.38
C GLY A 205 10.34 -14.01 2.60
N ILE A 206 10.24 -14.56 1.41
CA ILE A 206 9.06 -14.40 0.57
C ILE A 206 8.13 -15.61 0.72
N ARG A 207 6.83 -15.37 0.62
CA ARG A 207 5.84 -16.40 0.40
C ARG A 207 5.01 -16.08 -0.85
N PHE A 208 4.63 -17.12 -1.58
CA PHE A 208 3.65 -17.06 -2.65
C PHE A 208 2.39 -17.82 -2.25
N GLU A 209 1.25 -17.34 -2.70
CA GLU A 209 -0.05 -18.00 -2.50
C GLU A 209 -0.64 -18.46 -3.83
N SER A 210 -1.57 -19.42 -3.75
CA SER A 210 -2.34 -19.85 -4.91
C SER A 210 -3.24 -18.72 -5.40
N SER A 211 -3.46 -18.66 -6.72
CA SER A 211 -4.46 -17.82 -7.38
C SER A 211 -5.64 -18.69 -7.79
N LEU A 212 -6.84 -18.37 -7.36
CA LEU A 212 -8.04 -19.19 -7.61
C LEU A 212 -7.81 -20.68 -7.27
N GLY A 213 -7.07 -20.93 -6.19
CA GLY A 213 -6.75 -22.29 -5.71
C GLY A 213 -5.68 -23.04 -6.51
N LYS A 214 -4.90 -22.38 -7.37
CA LYS A 214 -3.83 -22.97 -8.17
C LYS A 214 -2.57 -22.14 -8.16
N MET A 215 -1.42 -22.80 -8.34
CA MET A 215 -0.11 -22.16 -8.57
C MET A 215 0.20 -22.02 -10.08
N ASP A 216 -0.77 -21.70 -10.88
CA ASP A 216 -0.80 -21.82 -12.34
C ASP A 216 0.03 -20.80 -13.11
N TYR A 217 0.76 -19.92 -12.44
CA TYR A 217 1.70 -19.01 -13.08
C TYR A 217 3.07 -19.00 -12.41
N ARG A 218 4.09 -18.63 -13.17
CA ARG A 218 5.48 -18.52 -12.72
C ARG A 218 5.61 -17.46 -11.62
N ARG A 219 6.30 -17.78 -10.52
CA ARG A 219 6.59 -16.89 -9.41
C ARG A 219 8.03 -16.44 -9.49
N ILE A 220 8.30 -15.13 -9.45
CA ILE A 220 9.62 -14.57 -9.73
C ILE A 220 10.04 -13.58 -8.65
N VAL A 221 11.23 -13.77 -8.11
CA VAL A 221 11.94 -12.81 -7.26
C VAL A 221 13.25 -12.43 -7.94
N LYS A 222 13.52 -11.13 -8.01
CA LYS A 222 14.75 -10.56 -8.52
C LYS A 222 15.57 -10.03 -7.35
N TYR A 223 16.83 -10.43 -7.25
CA TYR A 223 17.79 -9.92 -6.29
C TYR A 223 18.81 -9.02 -6.98
N THR A 224 18.92 -7.78 -6.51
CA THR A 224 20.01 -6.86 -6.87
C THR A 224 20.91 -6.71 -5.67
N PHE A 225 22.19 -7.04 -5.81
CA PHE A 225 23.19 -6.92 -4.76
C PHE A 225 23.97 -5.61 -4.95
N LEU A 226 24.18 -4.86 -3.85
CA LEU A 226 24.79 -3.54 -3.86
C LEU A 226 25.98 -3.50 -2.90
N SER A 227 27.00 -2.75 -3.28
CA SER A 227 28.13 -2.38 -2.43
C SER A 227 28.11 -0.88 -2.19
N ASP A 228 28.64 -0.45 -1.04
CA ASP A 228 28.71 0.96 -0.62
C ASP A 228 27.33 1.64 -0.61
N CYS A 229 26.31 0.99 -0.05
CA CYS A 229 24.92 1.44 -0.07
C CYS A 229 24.32 1.65 1.33
N ASP A 230 23.25 2.45 1.36
CA ASP A 230 22.32 2.55 2.47
C ASP A 230 20.86 2.36 1.96
N TYR A 231 19.86 2.59 2.83
CA TYR A 231 18.45 2.44 2.44
C TYR A 231 18.00 3.44 1.37
N ASN A 232 18.66 4.60 1.24
CA ASN A 232 18.36 5.55 0.16
C ASN A 232 18.76 4.96 -1.20
N ASP A 233 19.94 4.35 -1.27
CA ASP A 233 20.44 3.71 -2.50
C ASP A 233 19.54 2.55 -2.92
N ILE A 234 19.09 1.74 -1.95
CA ILE A 234 18.09 0.67 -2.18
C ILE A 234 16.82 1.24 -2.83
N CYS A 235 16.28 2.33 -2.29
CA CYS A 235 15.08 2.98 -2.84
C CYS A 235 15.32 3.54 -4.25
N LYS A 236 16.51 4.11 -4.53
CA LYS A 236 16.84 4.61 -5.87
C LYS A 236 16.98 3.50 -6.89
N VAL A 237 17.53 2.35 -6.50
CA VAL A 237 17.56 1.16 -7.37
C VAL A 237 16.13 0.69 -7.70
N TYR A 238 15.23 0.65 -6.71
CA TYR A 238 13.84 0.31 -6.96
C TYR A 238 13.12 1.35 -7.82
N ARG A 239 13.35 2.65 -7.58
CA ARG A 239 12.81 3.74 -8.42
C ARG A 239 13.23 3.58 -9.89
N ASN A 240 14.51 3.27 -10.15
CA ASN A 240 14.98 3.00 -11.50
C ASN A 240 14.29 1.77 -12.12
N TYR A 241 14.16 0.70 -11.37
CA TYR A 241 13.44 -0.51 -11.81
C TYR A 241 12.00 -0.21 -12.24
N VAL A 242 11.22 0.52 -11.44
CA VAL A 242 9.83 0.86 -11.81
C VAL A 242 9.74 1.84 -12.96
N ASN A 243 10.73 2.72 -13.11
CA ASN A 243 10.85 3.60 -14.27
C ASN A 243 11.10 2.84 -15.57
N GLU A 244 12.03 1.87 -15.56
CA GLU A 244 12.28 0.97 -16.68
C GLU A 244 11.06 0.13 -17.07
N GLN A 245 10.23 -0.25 -16.09
CA GLN A 245 8.95 -0.91 -16.31
C GLN A 245 7.84 0.03 -16.83
N GLY A 246 8.13 1.33 -16.99
CA GLY A 246 7.16 2.34 -17.44
C GLY A 246 6.04 2.63 -16.42
N ARG A 247 6.22 2.25 -15.15
CA ARG A 247 5.24 2.43 -14.09
C ARG A 247 5.45 3.70 -13.26
N LEU A 248 6.62 4.30 -13.31
CA LEU A 248 6.86 5.61 -12.69
C LEU A 248 6.12 6.68 -13.50
N ARG A 249 5.25 7.44 -12.84
CA ARG A 249 4.54 8.57 -13.42
C ARG A 249 4.52 9.71 -12.42
N THR A 250 5.30 10.75 -12.72
CA THR A 250 5.41 11.91 -11.84
C THR A 250 4.16 12.80 -11.92
N LEU A 251 3.91 13.59 -10.89
CA LEU A 251 2.85 14.61 -10.88
C LEU A 251 3.05 15.64 -12.01
N GLU A 252 4.29 15.93 -12.39
CA GLU A 252 4.59 16.79 -13.55
C GLU A 252 4.07 16.18 -14.85
N GLU A 253 4.32 14.88 -15.10
CA GLU A 253 3.81 14.16 -16.27
C GLU A 253 2.27 14.06 -16.25
N LYS A 254 1.69 13.85 -15.06
CA LYS A 254 0.23 13.80 -14.86
C LYS A 254 -0.41 15.16 -15.12
N ALA A 255 0.23 16.25 -14.67
CA ALA A 255 -0.22 17.63 -14.90
C ALA A 255 -0.23 18.04 -16.38
N ILE A 256 0.62 17.45 -17.23
CA ILE A 256 0.58 17.66 -18.69
C ILE A 256 -0.77 17.21 -19.28
N ARG A 257 -1.32 16.11 -18.74
CA ARG A 257 -2.61 15.54 -19.20
C ARG A 257 -3.81 16.14 -18.49
N ASN A 258 -3.68 16.47 -17.22
CA ASN A 258 -4.70 17.10 -16.40
C ASN A 258 -4.09 18.24 -15.57
N PRO A 259 -4.16 19.50 -16.07
CA PRO A 259 -3.56 20.67 -15.41
C PRO A 259 -4.04 20.90 -13.96
N SER A 260 -5.25 20.43 -13.60
CA SER A 260 -5.80 20.57 -12.25
C SER A 260 -4.97 19.86 -11.18
N VAL A 261 -4.05 18.97 -11.56
CA VAL A 261 -3.04 18.44 -10.62
C VAL A 261 -2.25 19.58 -9.95
N ASN A 262 -1.95 20.66 -10.67
CA ASN A 262 -1.25 21.83 -10.12
C ASN A 262 -2.11 22.60 -9.11
N ASP A 263 -3.42 22.60 -9.30
CA ASP A 263 -4.37 23.29 -8.41
C ASP A 263 -4.47 22.58 -7.07
N LEU A 264 -4.34 21.24 -7.07
CA LEU A 264 -4.38 20.42 -5.84
C LEU A 264 -3.09 20.54 -5.00
N ILE A 265 -1.96 20.87 -5.61
CA ILE A 265 -0.69 21.06 -4.86
C ILE A 265 -0.79 22.33 -4.00
N GLY A 266 -0.49 22.19 -2.72
CA GLY A 266 -0.62 23.25 -1.72
C GLY A 266 -2.02 23.39 -1.13
N CYS A 267 -2.99 22.56 -1.51
CA CYS A 267 -4.31 22.57 -0.88
C CYS A 267 -4.25 22.06 0.57
N ALA A 268 -5.00 22.71 1.45
CA ALA A 268 -5.44 22.10 2.70
C ALA A 268 -6.56 21.11 2.37
N PHE A 269 -6.35 19.85 2.70
CA PHE A 269 -7.36 18.80 2.55
C PHE A 269 -8.31 18.87 3.74
N VAL A 270 -9.59 19.11 3.51
CA VAL A 270 -10.61 19.20 4.54
C VAL A 270 -11.63 18.08 4.33
N HIS A 271 -11.73 17.18 5.30
CA HIS A 271 -12.67 16.06 5.28
C HIS A 271 -13.87 16.39 6.15
N GLN A 272 -15.04 16.43 5.55
CA GLN A 272 -16.33 16.66 6.22
C GLN A 272 -17.38 15.64 5.76
N GLY A 273 -18.36 15.38 6.62
CA GLY A 273 -19.43 14.44 6.34
C GLY A 273 -20.81 15.06 6.31
N ILE A 274 -21.76 14.37 5.71
CA ILE A 274 -23.18 14.75 5.66
C ILE A 274 -24.02 13.82 6.52
N LYS A 275 -24.04 12.51 6.24
CA LYS A 275 -24.91 11.55 6.92
C LYS A 275 -24.15 10.33 7.38
N THR A 276 -24.21 10.09 8.68
CA THR A 276 -23.90 8.81 9.30
C THR A 276 -25.21 8.06 9.52
N PHE A 277 -25.31 6.83 9.06
CA PHE A 277 -26.43 5.95 9.34
C PHE A 277 -25.93 4.50 9.47
N VAL A 278 -25.93 3.97 10.70
CA VAL A 278 -25.49 2.62 10.98
C VAL A 278 -26.70 1.70 11.06
N GLN A 279 -26.74 0.68 10.20
CA GLN A 279 -27.81 -0.32 10.15
C GLN A 279 -27.84 -1.16 11.45
N LEU A 280 -29.03 -1.56 11.87
CA LEU A 280 -29.25 -2.36 13.11
C LEU A 280 -28.48 -3.68 13.13
N ASP A 281 -28.23 -4.26 11.97
CA ASP A 281 -27.52 -5.53 11.79
C ASP A 281 -26.05 -5.36 11.42
N SER A 282 -25.55 -4.12 11.43
CA SER A 282 -24.13 -3.83 11.35
C SER A 282 -23.41 -4.19 12.65
N GLU A 283 -22.17 -4.67 12.55
CA GLU A 283 -21.26 -4.85 13.70
C GLU A 283 -20.91 -3.51 14.39
N PHE A 284 -21.13 -2.40 13.68
CA PHE A 284 -20.87 -1.05 14.17
C PHE A 284 -22.04 -0.41 14.88
N TYR A 285 -23.19 -1.06 14.90
CA TYR A 285 -24.34 -0.50 15.60
C TYR A 285 -24.10 -0.44 17.12
N ASP A 286 -24.21 0.77 17.68
CA ASP A 286 -24.10 1.01 19.13
C ASP A 286 -25.50 1.05 19.76
N PRO A 287 -25.94 -0.04 20.40
CA PRO A 287 -27.26 -0.08 21.03
C PRO A 287 -27.35 0.73 22.34
N GLN A 288 -26.20 1.12 22.91
CA GLN A 288 -26.15 1.89 24.16
C GLN A 288 -26.25 3.40 23.90
N ASN A 289 -25.81 3.84 22.72
CA ASN A 289 -25.86 5.24 22.28
C ASN A 289 -26.51 5.34 20.89
N PRO A 290 -27.84 5.14 20.80
CA PRO A 290 -28.54 5.12 19.51
C PRO A 290 -28.37 6.38 18.67
N GLU A 291 -28.15 7.54 19.31
CA GLU A 291 -27.90 8.83 18.65
C GLU A 291 -26.58 8.86 17.87
N LYS A 292 -25.61 8.02 18.22
CA LYS A 292 -24.35 7.91 17.46
C LYS A 292 -24.52 7.15 16.14
N ASN A 293 -25.61 6.38 16.01
CA ASN A 293 -25.87 5.60 14.81
C ASN A 293 -26.53 6.42 13.69
N ASN A 294 -27.06 7.58 14.00
CA ASN A 294 -27.74 8.42 13.01
C ASN A 294 -27.45 9.90 13.27
N HIS A 295 -26.75 10.53 12.32
CA HIS A 295 -26.42 11.95 12.38
C HIS A 295 -26.46 12.54 10.97
N VAL A 296 -27.05 13.73 10.83
CA VAL A 296 -27.12 14.46 9.57
C VAL A 296 -26.66 15.91 9.78
N THR A 297 -25.72 16.33 8.96
CA THR A 297 -25.32 17.73 8.83
C THR A 297 -25.73 18.26 7.46
N SER A 298 -26.40 19.40 7.39
CA SER A 298 -26.89 19.93 6.11
C SER A 298 -25.77 20.43 5.20
N PHE A 299 -25.99 20.38 3.89
CA PHE A 299 -25.08 21.01 2.91
C PHE A 299 -24.92 22.51 3.17
N ALA A 300 -25.98 23.21 3.63
CA ALA A 300 -25.91 24.62 3.99
C ALA A 300 -24.95 24.88 5.16
N LYS A 301 -24.90 23.97 6.15
CA LYS A 301 -23.91 24.07 7.24
C LYS A 301 -22.49 23.93 6.70
N ARG A 302 -22.25 23.03 5.77
CA ARG A 302 -20.93 22.86 5.12
C ARG A 302 -20.53 24.10 4.31
N GLU A 303 -21.49 24.82 3.69
CA GLU A 303 -21.21 26.12 3.06
C GLU A 303 -20.71 27.16 4.08
N GLU A 304 -21.28 27.19 5.28
CA GLU A 304 -20.79 28.06 6.36
C GLU A 304 -19.36 27.69 6.78
N ASP A 305 -19.08 26.39 6.92
CA ASP A 305 -17.76 25.89 7.29
C ASP A 305 -16.71 26.30 6.22
N ILE A 306 -17.03 26.18 4.93
CA ILE A 306 -16.13 26.60 3.83
C ILE A 306 -15.89 28.11 3.84
N ARG A 307 -16.91 28.93 4.12
CA ARG A 307 -16.72 30.38 4.27
C ARG A 307 -15.78 30.69 5.44
N TYR A 308 -15.93 29.99 6.55
CA TYR A 308 -15.05 30.16 7.72
C TYR A 308 -13.57 29.86 7.38
N PHE A 309 -13.28 28.77 6.67
CA PHE A 309 -11.90 28.49 6.22
C PHE A 309 -11.33 29.62 5.35
N HIS A 310 -12.14 30.14 4.43
CA HIS A 310 -11.74 31.28 3.60
C HIS A 310 -11.47 32.55 4.45
N GLU A 311 -12.35 32.88 5.40
CA GLU A 311 -12.21 34.02 6.31
C GLU A 311 -10.99 33.89 7.22
N MET A 312 -10.61 32.67 7.59
CA MET A 312 -9.39 32.35 8.33
C MET A 312 -8.12 32.42 7.45
N GLY A 313 -8.26 32.77 6.16
CA GLY A 313 -7.14 32.98 5.24
C GLY A 313 -6.56 31.70 4.63
N VAL A 314 -7.33 30.61 4.54
CA VAL A 314 -6.97 29.46 3.72
C VAL A 314 -7.14 29.85 2.25
N GLU A 315 -6.03 29.86 1.49
CA GLU A 315 -6.02 30.29 0.09
C GLU A 315 -6.34 29.16 -0.88
N LYS A 316 -5.93 27.92 -0.57
CA LYS A 316 -6.18 26.71 -1.35
C LYS A 316 -6.77 25.62 -0.47
N LEU A 317 -7.87 25.05 -0.88
CA LEU A 317 -8.58 24.01 -0.13
C LEU A 317 -9.16 22.97 -1.08
N TYR A 318 -9.05 21.70 -0.71
CA TYR A 318 -9.80 20.60 -1.28
C TYR A 318 -10.81 20.09 -0.24
N LEU A 319 -12.10 20.26 -0.52
CA LEU A 319 -13.17 19.69 0.29
C LEU A 319 -13.43 18.26 -0.16
N HIS A 320 -13.14 17.31 0.72
CA HIS A 320 -13.57 15.92 0.61
C HIS A 320 -14.85 15.71 1.39
N LEU A 321 -15.91 15.28 0.71
CA LEU A 321 -17.23 15.10 1.30
C LEU A 321 -17.62 13.63 1.34
N ASP A 322 -17.81 13.07 2.54
CA ASP A 322 -18.31 11.71 2.74
C ASP A 322 -19.78 11.68 3.18
N GLY A 323 -20.42 10.50 3.11
CA GLY A 323 -21.83 10.33 3.50
C GLY A 323 -22.83 11.27 2.82
N TRP A 324 -22.50 11.82 1.66
CA TRP A 324 -23.28 12.83 0.95
C TRP A 324 -24.60 12.33 0.39
N ALA A 325 -24.74 11.02 0.25
CA ALA A 325 -25.88 10.37 -0.39
C ALA A 325 -26.96 9.94 0.61
N GLU A 326 -28.17 9.66 0.11
CA GLU A 326 -29.35 9.33 0.92
C GLU A 326 -29.14 8.16 1.90
N PRO A 327 -28.45 7.06 1.54
CA PRO A 327 -28.19 5.97 2.47
C PRO A 327 -27.22 6.32 3.60
N GLY A 328 -26.40 7.37 3.43
CA GLY A 328 -25.32 7.72 4.34
C GLY A 328 -24.00 7.02 4.03
N TYR A 329 -22.98 7.28 4.85
CA TYR A 329 -21.64 6.74 4.69
C TYR A 329 -21.65 5.21 4.73
N ASP A 330 -20.92 4.58 3.82
CA ASP A 330 -20.78 3.13 3.69
C ASP A 330 -22.09 2.34 3.74
N ASN A 331 -23.10 2.84 3.00
CA ASN A 331 -24.40 2.20 2.88
C ASN A 331 -24.81 1.98 1.43
N CYS A 332 -25.45 0.85 1.14
CA CYS A 332 -26.08 0.51 -0.13
C CYS A 332 -25.17 0.58 -1.35
N HIS A 333 -23.82 0.64 -1.19
CA HIS A 333 -22.94 0.60 -2.34
C HIS A 333 -23.18 -0.63 -3.21
N PRO A 334 -23.16 -0.48 -4.56
CA PRO A 334 -22.85 0.74 -5.31
C PRO A 334 -24.06 1.65 -5.61
N ASP A 335 -25.23 1.44 -4.97
CA ASP A 335 -26.48 2.17 -5.22
C ASP A 335 -26.78 3.18 -4.12
N TYR A 336 -26.00 4.26 -4.04
CA TYR A 336 -26.11 5.23 -2.96
C TYR A 336 -26.80 6.57 -3.36
N THR A 337 -27.00 6.85 -4.65
CA THR A 337 -27.78 8.03 -5.06
C THR A 337 -29.27 7.90 -4.70
N PRO A 338 -30.00 8.99 -4.45
CA PRO A 338 -29.67 10.41 -4.68
C PRO A 338 -28.83 11.05 -3.58
N ALA A 339 -28.52 12.35 -3.70
CA ALA A 339 -27.99 13.16 -2.62
C ALA A 339 -28.98 13.21 -1.44
N CYS A 340 -28.47 13.27 -0.21
CA CYS A 340 -29.25 13.20 1.03
C CYS A 340 -30.34 14.30 1.07
N GLU A 341 -31.60 13.90 0.97
CA GLU A 341 -32.75 14.82 0.94
C GLU A 341 -32.91 15.60 2.25
N GLU A 342 -32.68 14.94 3.40
CA GLU A 342 -32.71 15.56 4.72
C GLU A 342 -31.65 16.67 4.87
N ALA A 343 -30.51 16.53 4.19
CA ALA A 343 -29.44 17.52 4.19
C ALA A 343 -29.66 18.67 3.17
N GLY A 344 -30.65 18.57 2.29
CA GLY A 344 -30.97 19.56 1.25
C GLY A 344 -30.99 19.04 -0.18
N GLY A 345 -30.78 17.71 -0.37
CA GLY A 345 -30.87 17.04 -1.66
C GLY A 345 -29.86 17.56 -2.70
N TRP A 346 -30.09 17.25 -3.96
CA TRP A 346 -29.27 17.71 -5.09
C TRP A 346 -29.08 19.22 -5.14
N LYS A 347 -30.13 19.98 -4.77
CA LYS A 347 -30.07 21.45 -4.77
C LYS A 347 -29.10 21.96 -3.70
N GLY A 348 -29.16 21.38 -2.51
CA GLY A 348 -28.23 21.73 -1.40
C GLY A 348 -26.78 21.36 -1.75
N MET A 349 -26.56 20.16 -2.28
CA MET A 349 -25.23 19.72 -2.71
C MET A 349 -24.66 20.64 -3.80
N LYS A 350 -25.48 21.00 -4.80
CA LYS A 350 -25.02 21.93 -5.85
C LYS A 350 -24.67 23.30 -5.29
N SER A 351 -25.43 23.83 -4.35
CA SER A 351 -25.15 25.14 -3.71
C SER A 351 -23.80 25.09 -2.97
N LEU A 352 -23.52 23.97 -2.27
CA LEU A 352 -22.23 23.77 -1.63
C LEU A 352 -21.07 23.76 -2.65
N VAL A 353 -21.23 23.01 -3.75
CA VAL A 353 -20.21 22.95 -4.83
C VAL A 353 -19.98 24.33 -5.43
N ASP A 354 -21.05 25.08 -5.75
CA ASP A 354 -20.94 26.44 -6.27
C ASP A 354 -20.24 27.39 -5.28
N THR A 355 -20.44 27.20 -3.97
CA THR A 355 -19.75 27.95 -2.90
C THR A 355 -18.27 27.60 -2.84
N VAL A 356 -17.91 26.33 -2.91
CA VAL A 356 -16.51 25.85 -2.94
C VAL A 356 -15.78 26.47 -4.14
N HIS A 357 -16.35 26.35 -5.33
CA HIS A 357 -15.78 26.88 -6.58
C HIS A 357 -15.70 28.41 -6.61
N LYS A 358 -16.64 29.10 -5.99
CA LYS A 358 -16.63 30.58 -5.88
C LYS A 358 -15.34 31.10 -5.22
N TRP A 359 -14.79 30.35 -4.30
CA TRP A 359 -13.55 30.68 -3.61
C TRP A 359 -12.29 30.12 -4.30
N GLY A 360 -12.44 29.45 -5.45
CA GLY A 360 -11.35 28.80 -6.17
C GLY A 360 -10.87 27.51 -5.50
N PHE A 361 -11.68 26.95 -4.61
CA PHE A 361 -11.40 25.70 -3.93
C PHE A 361 -11.82 24.49 -4.77
N LEU A 362 -11.27 23.30 -4.46
CA LEU A 362 -11.59 22.05 -5.14
C LEU A 362 -12.63 21.24 -4.35
N PHE A 363 -13.48 20.53 -5.06
CA PHE A 363 -14.54 19.70 -4.50
C PHE A 363 -14.40 18.25 -4.95
N GLY A 364 -14.57 17.31 -4.01
CA GLY A 364 -14.64 15.89 -4.31
C GLY A 364 -15.46 15.12 -3.31
N ILE A 365 -15.73 13.87 -3.64
CA ILE A 365 -16.61 12.98 -2.89
C ILE A 365 -15.94 11.67 -2.55
N HIS A 366 -16.40 11.06 -1.46
CA HIS A 366 -16.20 9.65 -1.13
C HIS A 366 -17.15 8.79 -1.96
N ASP A 367 -16.62 7.70 -2.48
CA ASP A 367 -17.37 6.66 -3.17
C ASP A 367 -16.67 5.30 -3.01
N GLN A 368 -17.37 4.19 -3.27
CA GLN A 368 -16.82 2.85 -3.02
C GLN A 368 -17.45 1.81 -3.97
N TYR A 369 -16.62 0.87 -4.50
CA TYR A 369 -17.01 -0.12 -5.51
C TYR A 369 -16.43 -1.51 -5.25
N ARG A 370 -16.11 -1.83 -4.01
CA ARG A 370 -15.68 -3.16 -3.57
C ARG A 370 -16.74 -3.81 -2.69
N ASP A 371 -17.21 -3.11 -1.68
CA ASP A 371 -18.26 -3.61 -0.80
C ASP A 371 -19.59 -3.62 -1.53
N TYR A 372 -20.28 -4.74 -1.49
CA TYR A 372 -21.52 -4.98 -2.18
C TYR A 372 -22.62 -5.29 -1.18
N TYR A 373 -23.33 -4.24 -0.77
CA TYR A 373 -24.35 -4.36 0.27
C TYR A 373 -25.56 -5.16 -0.21
N LEU A 374 -26.07 -6.06 0.65
CA LEU A 374 -27.26 -6.84 0.35
C LEU A 374 -28.51 -5.95 0.26
N SER A 375 -28.46 -4.75 0.86
CA SER A 375 -29.50 -3.72 0.79
C SER A 375 -29.47 -2.90 -0.50
N ALA A 376 -28.42 -3.00 -1.31
CA ALA A 376 -28.35 -2.31 -2.60
C ALA A 376 -29.42 -2.84 -3.55
N SER A 377 -30.11 -1.93 -4.26
CA SER A 377 -31.19 -2.29 -5.20
C SER A 377 -30.71 -3.16 -6.37
N SER A 378 -29.44 -3.01 -6.75
CA SER A 378 -28.78 -3.80 -7.80
C SER A 378 -28.08 -5.04 -7.27
N PHE A 379 -28.25 -5.40 -5.98
CA PHE A 379 -27.58 -6.57 -5.45
C PHE A 379 -28.03 -7.84 -6.19
N ASP A 380 -27.06 -8.54 -6.77
CA ASP A 380 -27.24 -9.84 -7.41
C ASP A 380 -26.01 -10.72 -7.12
N GLU A 381 -26.23 -11.88 -6.54
CA GLU A 381 -25.17 -12.84 -6.23
C GLU A 381 -24.31 -13.20 -7.45
N ASN A 382 -24.87 -13.13 -8.66
CA ASN A 382 -24.14 -13.37 -9.90
C ASN A 382 -23.06 -12.31 -10.19
N PHE A 383 -23.11 -11.13 -9.57
CA PHE A 383 -22.09 -10.08 -9.70
C PHE A 383 -21.15 -9.99 -8.50
N ALA A 384 -21.40 -10.77 -7.45
CA ALA A 384 -20.49 -10.90 -6.32
C ALA A 384 -19.27 -11.77 -6.68
N CYS A 385 -18.18 -11.62 -5.91
CA CYS A 385 -17.02 -12.52 -5.99
C CYS A 385 -17.40 -13.92 -5.49
N HIS A 386 -17.04 -14.94 -6.27
CA HIS A 386 -17.17 -16.35 -5.91
C HIS A 386 -15.80 -16.95 -5.62
N LEU A 387 -15.68 -17.68 -4.53
CA LEU A 387 -14.48 -18.48 -4.24
C LEU A 387 -14.43 -19.73 -5.12
N PRO A 388 -13.26 -20.39 -5.25
CA PRO A 388 -13.12 -21.63 -6.08
C PRO A 388 -14.03 -22.80 -5.65
N ASP A 389 -14.56 -22.79 -4.42
CA ASP A 389 -15.54 -23.79 -3.95
C ASP A 389 -17.00 -23.38 -4.22
N GLY A 390 -17.20 -22.25 -4.90
CA GLY A 390 -18.51 -21.70 -5.24
C GLY A 390 -19.16 -20.86 -4.13
N THR A 391 -18.52 -20.72 -2.98
CA THR A 391 -19.05 -19.88 -1.89
C THR A 391 -18.88 -18.40 -2.20
N ILE A 392 -19.78 -17.57 -1.68
CA ILE A 392 -19.77 -16.11 -1.78
C ILE A 392 -19.39 -15.55 -0.42
N PRO A 393 -18.22 -14.86 -0.30
CA PRO A 393 -17.81 -14.23 0.96
C PRO A 393 -18.85 -13.23 1.45
N ARG A 394 -19.12 -13.21 2.75
CA ARG A 394 -20.06 -12.28 3.38
C ARG A 394 -19.55 -11.82 4.73
N HIS A 395 -19.82 -10.58 5.05
CA HIS A 395 -19.61 -9.98 6.37
C HIS A 395 -20.63 -8.86 6.62
N ARG A 396 -20.54 -8.20 7.78
CA ARG A 396 -21.46 -7.11 8.17
C ARG A 396 -20.74 -6.03 8.99
N ARG A 397 -19.49 -5.80 8.64
CA ARG A 397 -18.61 -4.97 9.47
C ARG A 397 -18.96 -3.48 9.38
N TRP A 398 -19.26 -2.96 8.18
CA TRP A 398 -19.40 -1.51 7.98
C TRP A 398 -20.83 -0.99 8.24
N ALA A 399 -21.02 0.33 8.18
CA ALA A 399 -22.27 1.00 8.55
C ALA A 399 -23.52 0.41 7.86
N GLY A 400 -23.41 0.03 6.59
CA GLY A 400 -24.51 -0.54 5.80
C GLY A 400 -24.88 -1.99 6.13
N GLY A 401 -24.22 -2.64 7.10
CA GLY A 401 -24.54 -3.99 7.56
C GLY A 401 -24.16 -5.10 6.57
N PRO A 402 -25.03 -6.10 6.35
CA PRO A 402 -24.70 -7.28 5.55
C PRO A 402 -24.24 -6.96 4.13
N GLN A 403 -23.11 -7.52 3.75
CA GLN A 403 -22.48 -7.28 2.45
C GLN A 403 -21.64 -8.46 1.97
N SER A 404 -21.34 -8.45 0.68
CA SER A 404 -20.39 -9.29 -0.02
C SER A 404 -19.32 -8.39 -0.67
N TYR A 405 -18.57 -8.93 -1.63
CA TYR A 405 -17.67 -8.17 -2.48
C TYR A 405 -18.18 -8.13 -3.92
N LEU A 406 -18.34 -6.92 -4.47
CA LEU A 406 -18.62 -6.73 -5.88
C LEU A 406 -17.41 -7.23 -6.70
N CYS A 407 -17.63 -8.07 -7.69
CA CYS A 407 -16.54 -8.48 -8.57
C CYS A 407 -15.95 -7.24 -9.27
N GLY A 408 -14.62 -7.07 -9.19
CA GLY A 408 -13.93 -5.90 -9.77
C GLY A 408 -14.18 -5.70 -11.26
N THR A 409 -14.57 -6.76 -12.00
CA THR A 409 -14.99 -6.66 -13.40
C THR A 409 -16.20 -5.75 -13.59
N GLN A 410 -17.05 -5.60 -12.55
CA GLN A 410 -18.26 -4.80 -12.57
C GLN A 410 -18.04 -3.33 -12.16
N ALA A 411 -17.01 -3.08 -11.36
CA ALA A 411 -16.74 -1.75 -10.80
C ALA A 411 -16.72 -0.61 -11.85
N PRO A 412 -16.05 -0.75 -13.03
CA PRO A 412 -16.03 0.33 -14.02
C PRO A 412 -17.41 0.73 -14.56
N TYR A 413 -18.37 -0.20 -14.60
CA TYR A 413 -19.73 0.10 -15.04
C TYR A 413 -20.50 0.93 -14.03
N TYR A 414 -20.34 0.60 -12.74
CA TYR A 414 -20.97 1.35 -11.65
C TYR A 414 -20.33 2.73 -11.46
N VAL A 415 -19.00 2.83 -11.55
CA VAL A 415 -18.29 4.13 -11.56
C VAL A 415 -18.85 5.01 -12.65
N LYS A 416 -18.92 4.52 -13.88
CA LYS A 416 -19.48 5.30 -15.00
C LYS A 416 -20.91 5.74 -14.73
N ARG A 417 -21.80 4.83 -14.32
CA ARG A 417 -23.20 5.11 -14.02
C ARG A 417 -23.35 6.24 -12.99
N ASN A 418 -22.64 6.13 -11.89
CA ASN A 418 -22.78 7.03 -10.75
C ASN A 418 -22.22 8.43 -11.05
N PHE A 419 -21.07 8.51 -11.71
CA PHE A 419 -20.48 9.80 -12.08
C PHE A 419 -21.23 10.50 -13.21
N GLU A 420 -21.86 9.76 -14.13
CA GLU A 420 -22.80 10.32 -15.11
C GLU A 420 -24.06 10.88 -14.42
N GLU A 421 -24.56 10.24 -13.35
CA GLU A 421 -25.70 10.72 -12.58
C GLU A 421 -25.39 12.03 -11.86
N LEU A 422 -24.24 12.14 -11.20
CA LEU A 422 -23.75 13.39 -10.59
C LEU A 422 -23.69 14.52 -11.63
N THR A 423 -23.15 14.24 -12.80
CA THR A 423 -23.05 15.20 -13.90
C THR A 423 -24.43 15.66 -14.37
N LYS A 424 -25.44 14.78 -14.51
CA LYS A 424 -26.81 15.12 -14.88
C LYS A 424 -27.47 16.07 -13.89
N HIS A 425 -27.13 15.97 -12.61
CA HIS A 425 -27.61 16.88 -11.57
C HIS A 425 -26.76 18.15 -11.44
N GLY A 426 -25.81 18.38 -12.34
CA GLY A 426 -24.98 19.58 -12.38
C GLY A 426 -23.94 19.65 -11.26
N ILE A 427 -23.58 18.49 -10.66
CA ILE A 427 -22.50 18.41 -9.68
C ILE A 427 -21.19 18.31 -10.43
N GLN A 428 -20.38 19.35 -10.32
CA GLN A 428 -19.03 19.40 -10.91
C GLN A 428 -18.03 18.91 -9.89
N LEU A 429 -17.31 17.84 -10.21
CA LEU A 429 -16.25 17.26 -9.38
C LEU A 429 -14.88 17.62 -9.92
N ASP A 430 -13.97 18.02 -9.04
CA ASP A 430 -12.55 18.19 -9.32
C ASP A 430 -11.75 16.94 -8.93
N CYS A 431 -12.18 16.27 -7.85
CA CYS A 431 -11.55 15.11 -7.28
C CYS A 431 -12.59 14.02 -6.97
N ALA A 432 -12.12 12.77 -6.86
CA ALA A 432 -12.91 11.67 -6.34
C ALA A 432 -12.05 10.66 -5.60
N TYR A 433 -12.55 10.18 -4.48
CA TYR A 433 -11.95 9.17 -3.65
C TYR A 433 -12.73 7.86 -3.83
N LEU A 434 -12.07 6.86 -4.41
CA LEU A 434 -12.59 5.50 -4.52
C LEU A 434 -12.01 4.68 -3.38
N ASP A 435 -12.83 4.50 -2.35
CA ASP A 435 -12.43 3.87 -1.09
C ASP A 435 -11.95 2.42 -1.26
N VAL A 436 -11.12 1.96 -0.34
CA VAL A 436 -10.57 0.60 -0.16
C VAL A 436 -9.79 0.00 -1.33
N PHE A 437 -9.65 0.68 -2.46
CA PHE A 437 -8.98 0.09 -3.63
C PHE A 437 -7.49 -0.14 -3.42
N THR A 438 -6.80 0.75 -2.71
CA THR A 438 -5.34 0.73 -2.56
C THR A 438 -4.82 0.17 -1.23
N CYS A 439 -5.66 0.03 -0.21
CA CYS A 439 -5.28 -0.52 1.09
C CYS A 439 -5.54 -2.03 1.21
N ASN A 440 -6.54 -2.55 0.50
CA ASN A 440 -6.91 -3.95 0.51
C ASN A 440 -6.33 -4.73 -0.68
N GLU A 441 -6.07 -5.99 -0.46
CA GLU A 441 -5.70 -6.92 -1.53
C GLU A 441 -6.76 -6.95 -2.65
N GLY A 442 -6.31 -7.24 -3.86
CA GLY A 442 -7.21 -7.48 -4.97
C GLY A 442 -8.05 -8.73 -4.73
N ASP A 443 -9.37 -8.61 -4.93
CA ASP A 443 -10.28 -9.75 -4.81
C ASP A 443 -10.11 -10.71 -6.00
N GLU A 444 -10.32 -12.00 -5.77
CA GLU A 444 -10.39 -13.01 -6.82
C GLU A 444 -11.83 -13.49 -6.99
N CYS A 445 -12.20 -13.87 -8.21
CA CYS A 445 -13.53 -14.38 -8.52
C CYS A 445 -13.44 -15.58 -9.46
N ASP A 446 -13.99 -16.72 -9.06
CA ASP A 446 -14.04 -17.95 -9.88
C ASP A 446 -15.40 -18.14 -10.59
N ASN A 447 -16.31 -17.15 -10.55
CA ASN A 447 -17.54 -17.19 -11.34
C ASN A 447 -17.20 -17.25 -12.83
N PRO A 448 -17.64 -18.30 -13.57
CA PRO A 448 -17.28 -18.47 -14.98
C PRO A 448 -17.76 -17.33 -15.91
N MET A 449 -18.77 -16.54 -15.49
CA MET A 449 -19.28 -15.42 -16.27
C MET A 449 -18.34 -14.19 -16.23
N HIS A 450 -17.55 -14.05 -15.15
CA HIS A 450 -16.64 -12.92 -14.93
C HIS A 450 -15.47 -13.34 -14.05
N ARG A 451 -14.84 -14.44 -14.40
CA ARG A 451 -13.64 -14.93 -13.72
C ARG A 451 -12.58 -13.85 -13.69
N MET A 452 -11.96 -13.67 -12.52
CA MET A 452 -11.01 -12.58 -12.28
C MET A 452 -9.93 -13.04 -11.30
N THR A 453 -8.68 -12.94 -11.72
CA THR A 453 -7.50 -13.09 -10.87
C THR A 453 -7.22 -11.80 -10.10
N ARG A 454 -6.39 -11.86 -9.07
CA ARG A 454 -5.99 -10.68 -8.29
C ARG A 454 -5.28 -9.62 -9.14
N LYS A 455 -4.45 -10.06 -10.09
CA LYS A 455 -3.83 -9.16 -11.08
C LYS A 455 -4.88 -8.37 -11.87
N GLU A 456 -5.87 -9.07 -12.40
CA GLU A 456 -6.95 -8.45 -13.16
C GLU A 456 -7.80 -7.52 -12.29
N CYS A 457 -8.00 -7.85 -11.00
CA CYS A 457 -8.68 -6.96 -10.07
C CYS A 457 -7.99 -5.60 -9.99
N TYR A 458 -6.67 -5.57 -9.81
CA TYR A 458 -5.92 -4.30 -9.82
C TYR A 458 -6.04 -3.56 -11.15
N GLU A 459 -6.05 -4.27 -12.28
CA GLU A 459 -6.26 -3.67 -13.60
C GLU A 459 -7.66 -3.04 -13.73
N TYR A 460 -8.71 -3.68 -13.19
CA TYR A 460 -10.07 -3.11 -13.17
C TYR A 460 -10.17 -1.89 -12.23
N ARG A 461 -9.52 -1.93 -11.06
CA ARG A 461 -9.41 -0.75 -10.18
C ARG A 461 -8.70 0.41 -10.88
N CYS A 462 -7.60 0.16 -11.60
CA CYS A 462 -6.94 1.18 -12.43
C CYS A 462 -7.85 1.75 -13.52
N ARG A 463 -8.69 0.93 -14.17
CA ARG A 463 -9.67 1.42 -15.16
C ARG A 463 -10.68 2.40 -14.56
N CYS A 464 -11.06 2.21 -13.29
CA CYS A 464 -11.90 3.16 -12.57
C CYS A 464 -11.18 4.51 -12.41
N PHE A 465 -9.93 4.51 -11.96
CA PHE A 465 -9.12 5.74 -11.86
C PHE A 465 -8.92 6.41 -13.22
N GLU A 466 -8.62 5.64 -14.26
CA GLU A 466 -8.46 6.16 -15.62
C GLU A 466 -9.75 6.78 -16.17
N TYR A 467 -10.92 6.23 -15.84
CA TYR A 467 -12.21 6.81 -16.20
C TYR A 467 -12.36 8.21 -15.58
N LEU A 468 -12.04 8.36 -14.28
CA LEU A 468 -12.09 9.66 -13.60
C LEU A 468 -11.14 10.65 -14.27
N LEU A 469 -9.87 10.28 -14.49
CA LEU A 469 -8.88 11.16 -15.13
C LEU A 469 -9.26 11.58 -16.54
N LYS A 470 -9.87 10.70 -17.34
CA LYS A 470 -10.39 11.02 -18.68
C LYS A 470 -11.53 12.05 -18.65
N ASN A 471 -12.27 12.12 -17.54
CA ASN A 471 -13.34 13.08 -17.33
C ASN A 471 -12.88 14.33 -16.55
N GLY A 472 -11.56 14.53 -16.39
CA GLY A 472 -10.99 15.69 -15.72
C GLY A 472 -11.02 15.62 -14.19
N ILE A 473 -11.44 14.49 -13.61
CA ILE A 473 -11.56 14.29 -12.16
C ILE A 473 -10.27 13.65 -11.63
N LEU A 474 -9.64 14.26 -10.65
CA LEU A 474 -8.43 13.76 -10.01
C LEU A 474 -8.76 12.55 -9.13
N SER A 475 -8.15 11.42 -9.43
CA SER A 475 -8.42 10.14 -8.78
C SER A 475 -7.61 9.95 -7.52
N SER A 476 -8.25 9.41 -6.49
CA SER A 476 -7.60 8.98 -5.25
C SER A 476 -8.22 7.70 -4.68
N SER A 477 -7.58 7.16 -3.67
CA SER A 477 -8.08 6.08 -2.85
C SER A 477 -7.56 6.22 -1.43
N GLU A 478 -7.84 5.26 -0.57
CA GLU A 478 -7.59 5.35 0.87
C GLU A 478 -6.10 5.58 1.19
N GLU A 479 -5.24 4.74 0.65
CA GLU A 479 -3.79 4.80 0.86
C GLU A 479 -3.05 4.85 -0.49
N VAL A 480 -1.74 4.81 -0.45
CA VAL A 480 -0.91 4.70 -1.65
C VAL A 480 -0.62 3.23 -1.96
N ASN A 481 -0.30 2.94 -3.22
CA ASN A 481 0.19 1.62 -3.60
C ASN A 481 0.98 1.66 -4.91
N ASP A 482 2.01 0.82 -5.03
CA ASP A 482 2.90 0.71 -6.19
C ASP A 482 2.15 0.50 -7.51
N TRP A 483 1.15 -0.38 -7.53
CA TRP A 483 0.37 -0.68 -8.74
C TRP A 483 -0.53 0.48 -9.18
N ALA A 484 -0.93 1.37 -8.26
CA ALA A 484 -1.85 2.48 -8.51
C ALA A 484 -1.14 3.76 -8.98
N VAL A 485 0.16 3.90 -8.74
CA VAL A 485 0.95 5.13 -9.04
C VAL A 485 0.67 5.71 -10.42
N PRO A 486 0.56 4.95 -11.51
CA PRO A 486 0.32 5.54 -12.83
C PRO A 486 -1.00 6.32 -12.97
N SER A 487 -2.01 5.97 -12.19
CA SER A 487 -3.39 6.50 -12.31
C SER A 487 -3.94 7.15 -11.02
N GLN A 488 -3.26 7.05 -9.88
CA GLN A 488 -3.60 7.72 -8.63
C GLN A 488 -2.89 9.07 -8.54
N ILE A 489 -3.62 10.16 -8.24
CA ILE A 489 -3.04 11.51 -8.10
C ILE A 489 -2.69 11.79 -6.64
N PHE A 490 -3.55 11.41 -5.73
CA PHE A 490 -3.37 11.60 -4.28
C PHE A 490 -3.97 10.42 -3.51
N CYS A 491 -3.65 10.33 -2.23
CA CYS A 491 -4.33 9.40 -1.32
C CYS A 491 -5.13 10.18 -0.27
N HIS A 492 -5.99 9.47 0.44
CA HIS A 492 -6.76 10.05 1.54
C HIS A 492 -5.97 10.07 2.84
N TYR A 493 -5.19 9.01 3.08
CA TYR A 493 -4.26 8.91 4.21
C TYR A 493 -2.83 8.79 3.72
N ALA A 494 -1.91 9.52 4.35
CA ALA A 494 -0.49 9.31 4.16
C ALA A 494 -0.08 7.93 4.72
N PRO A 495 1.02 7.31 4.23
CA PRO A 495 1.52 6.03 4.72
C PRO A 495 2.20 6.16 6.10
N TYR A 496 1.53 6.73 7.08
CA TYR A 496 2.08 6.97 8.40
C TYR A 496 1.85 5.79 9.35
N ASP A 497 2.94 5.26 9.83
CA ASP A 497 3.01 4.12 10.73
C ASP A 497 2.29 4.37 12.07
N PHE A 498 2.49 5.56 12.64
CA PHE A 498 2.01 5.93 13.97
C PHE A 498 0.52 6.27 14.04
N MET A 499 -0.12 6.65 12.94
CA MET A 499 -1.51 7.12 12.94
C MET A 499 -2.51 6.04 13.35
N MET A 500 -2.21 4.78 13.03
CA MET A 500 -3.04 3.63 13.36
C MET A 500 -2.65 2.97 14.68
N GLN A 501 -1.67 3.51 15.39
CA GLN A 501 -1.20 2.99 16.66
C GLN A 501 -1.64 3.90 17.81
N LYS A 502 -2.01 3.29 18.93
CA LYS A 502 -2.28 4.04 20.17
C LYS A 502 -0.99 4.64 20.72
N PRO A 503 -1.02 5.86 21.28
CA PRO A 503 0.11 6.44 21.98
C PRO A 503 0.71 5.47 23.01
N GLY A 504 2.04 5.38 23.06
CA GLY A 504 2.75 4.48 23.98
C GLY A 504 2.85 3.02 23.52
N THR A 505 2.30 2.64 22.37
CA THR A 505 2.52 1.32 21.78
C THR A 505 4.00 1.16 21.39
N PRO A 506 4.69 0.07 21.80
CA PRO A 506 6.08 -0.17 21.42
C PRO A 506 6.25 -0.22 19.91
N LYS A 507 7.23 0.53 19.38
CA LYS A 507 7.50 0.57 17.94
C LYS A 507 8.26 -0.69 17.50
N GLN A 508 7.90 -1.23 16.36
CA GLN A 508 8.50 -2.44 15.78
C GLN A 508 9.72 -2.15 14.91
N GLY A 509 10.21 -0.92 14.90
CA GLY A 509 11.35 -0.45 14.14
C GLY A 509 11.37 1.06 14.06
N LEU A 510 12.29 1.60 13.27
CA LEU A 510 12.38 3.03 12.96
C LEU A 510 11.55 3.32 11.70
N ALA A 511 10.63 4.25 11.78
CA ALA A 511 9.90 4.73 10.62
C ALA A 511 10.85 5.50 9.68
N VAL A 512 10.90 5.09 8.41
CA VAL A 512 11.69 5.72 7.35
C VAL A 512 10.83 5.89 6.10
N PRO A 513 10.98 6.97 5.33
CA PRO A 513 10.08 7.29 4.22
C PRO A 513 10.43 6.49 2.94
N LEU A 514 10.46 5.15 3.02
CA LEU A 514 10.84 4.30 1.89
C LEU A 514 9.94 4.54 0.67
N TYR A 515 8.63 4.69 0.89
CA TYR A 515 7.70 4.97 -0.21
C TYR A 515 8.01 6.33 -0.85
N ASN A 516 8.23 7.37 -0.06
CA ASN A 516 8.51 8.71 -0.57
C ASN A 516 9.89 8.83 -1.23
N LEU A 517 10.89 8.08 -0.79
CA LEU A 517 12.18 7.98 -1.47
C LEU A 517 12.05 7.41 -2.89
N VAL A 518 10.96 6.68 -3.16
CA VAL A 518 10.64 6.14 -4.50
C VAL A 518 9.63 7.03 -5.24
N TYR A 519 8.54 7.48 -4.59
CA TYR A 519 7.34 7.99 -5.25
C TYR A 519 6.85 9.36 -4.75
N HIS A 520 7.66 10.13 -3.99
CA HIS A 520 7.24 11.43 -3.45
C HIS A 520 6.66 12.36 -4.53
N ASP A 521 7.31 12.46 -5.67
CA ASP A 521 6.92 13.30 -6.80
C ASP A 521 5.83 12.68 -7.69
N CYS A 522 5.22 11.56 -7.26
CA CYS A 522 4.25 10.82 -8.05
C CYS A 522 2.82 10.88 -7.48
N VAL A 523 2.66 10.94 -6.15
CA VAL A 523 1.36 10.91 -5.46
C VAL A 523 1.38 11.88 -4.28
N ILE A 524 0.37 12.76 -4.19
CA ILE A 524 0.21 13.67 -3.05
C ILE A 524 -0.32 12.90 -1.85
N GLN A 525 0.31 13.08 -0.69
CA GLN A 525 -0.01 12.40 0.56
C GLN A 525 -0.36 13.42 1.64
N PRO A 526 -1.61 13.44 2.14
CA PRO A 526 -2.02 14.35 3.19
C PRO A 526 -1.69 13.80 4.59
N TRP A 527 -1.29 14.69 5.50
CA TRP A 527 -0.95 14.40 6.88
C TRP A 527 -1.80 15.23 7.83
N MET A 528 -2.29 14.64 8.91
CA MET A 528 -3.07 15.36 9.90
C MET A 528 -2.33 16.55 10.49
N MET A 529 -3.08 17.60 10.84
CA MET A 529 -2.55 18.80 11.52
C MET A 529 -2.75 18.73 13.03
N GLU A 530 -3.10 17.60 13.57
CA GLU A 530 -3.19 17.30 15.00
C GLU A 530 -1.87 16.78 15.56
N LYS A 531 -1.80 16.58 16.87
CA LYS A 531 -0.73 15.88 17.56
C LYS A 531 -1.19 14.50 17.99
N VAL A 532 -0.33 13.51 17.83
CA VAL A 532 -0.58 12.17 18.38
C VAL A 532 -0.40 12.16 19.88
N SER A 533 0.69 12.79 20.34
CA SER A 533 1.07 12.94 21.74
C SER A 533 1.94 14.20 21.90
N GLU A 534 2.38 14.49 23.11
CA GLU A 534 3.35 15.58 23.35
C GLU A 534 4.70 15.33 22.66
N GLU A 535 5.04 14.08 22.36
CA GLU A 535 6.30 13.69 21.75
C GLU A 535 6.18 13.42 20.23
N GLU A 536 4.96 13.26 19.71
CA GLU A 536 4.70 12.91 18.32
C GLU A 536 3.71 13.86 17.66
N ASP A 537 4.16 14.60 16.68
CA ASP A 537 3.43 15.65 15.98
C ASP A 537 3.30 15.30 14.48
N TYR A 538 2.08 15.15 13.99
CA TYR A 538 1.80 14.86 12.59
C TYR A 538 2.31 15.95 11.64
N MET A 539 2.28 17.23 12.05
CA MET A 539 2.80 18.33 11.22
C MET A 539 4.30 18.17 10.94
N LEU A 540 5.08 17.72 11.93
CA LEU A 540 6.51 17.48 11.75
C LEU A 540 6.79 16.36 10.75
N TYR A 541 5.97 15.30 10.79
CA TYR A 541 6.04 14.24 9.76
C TYR A 541 5.58 14.72 8.39
N ALA A 542 4.54 15.58 8.32
CA ALA A 542 4.12 16.20 7.07
C ALA A 542 5.26 16.99 6.41
N LEU A 543 5.96 17.81 7.18
CA LEU A 543 7.13 18.55 6.70
C LEU A 543 8.27 17.62 6.29
N LEU A 544 8.61 16.63 7.13
CA LEU A 544 9.67 15.65 6.81
C LEU A 544 9.40 14.90 5.50
N ASN A 545 8.13 14.62 5.22
CA ASN A 545 7.70 13.86 4.03
C ASN A 545 7.29 14.74 2.84
N GLY A 546 7.29 16.07 2.97
CA GLY A 546 6.84 16.97 1.91
C GLY A 546 5.36 16.80 1.54
N GLY A 547 4.54 16.38 2.52
CA GLY A 547 3.13 16.05 2.32
C GLY A 547 2.20 17.27 2.37
N ALA A 548 0.92 17.07 2.01
CA ALA A 548 -0.14 18.06 2.13
C ALA A 548 -0.73 18.08 3.55
N PRO A 549 -1.30 19.21 4.00
CA PRO A 549 -1.99 19.25 5.29
C PRO A 549 -3.39 18.67 5.21
N TYR A 550 -3.82 17.97 6.26
CA TYR A 550 -5.11 17.28 6.34
C TYR A 550 -5.85 17.61 7.64
N LEU A 551 -7.09 18.05 7.51
CA LEU A 551 -7.98 18.40 8.60
C LEU A 551 -9.25 17.55 8.52
N VAL A 552 -9.48 16.70 9.51
CA VAL A 552 -10.74 15.95 9.66
C VAL A 552 -11.68 16.78 10.53
N ARG A 553 -12.84 17.11 9.97
CA ARG A 553 -13.82 17.98 10.61
C ARG A 553 -15.23 17.42 10.45
N ASP A 554 -15.68 16.67 11.45
CA ASP A 554 -17.04 16.13 11.50
C ASP A 554 -17.35 15.24 10.26
N ALA A 555 -16.47 14.26 10.03
CA ALA A 555 -16.66 13.25 8.98
C ALA A 555 -17.84 12.33 9.31
N ALA A 556 -18.48 11.77 8.28
CA ALA A 556 -19.63 10.90 8.47
C ALA A 556 -19.28 9.45 8.82
N TYR A 557 -18.02 9.04 8.69
CA TYR A 557 -17.62 7.70 9.14
C TYR A 557 -17.70 7.59 10.67
N PRO A 558 -18.26 6.50 11.20
CA PRO A 558 -18.28 6.28 12.64
C PRO A 558 -16.85 6.02 13.15
N ASN A 559 -16.39 6.79 14.13
CA ASN A 559 -15.11 6.55 14.81
C ASN A 559 -15.26 5.42 15.85
N ILE A 560 -15.23 4.19 15.36
CA ILE A 560 -15.59 3.00 16.13
C ILE A 560 -14.47 2.54 17.05
N ASP A 561 -13.25 2.65 16.57
CA ASP A 561 -12.08 2.14 17.29
C ASP A 561 -11.53 3.18 18.31
N GLY A 562 -12.11 4.38 18.36
CA GLY A 562 -11.59 5.47 19.18
C GLY A 562 -10.14 5.83 18.85
N ALA A 563 -9.69 5.54 17.63
CA ALA A 563 -8.28 5.63 17.25
C ALA A 563 -7.67 7.03 17.42
N PHE A 564 -8.53 8.07 17.40
CA PHE A 564 -8.12 9.46 17.55
C PHE A 564 -8.57 10.10 18.87
N ASP A 565 -9.25 9.35 19.74
CA ASP A 565 -9.77 9.89 21.01
C ASP A 565 -8.65 10.25 21.98
N GLU A 566 -7.51 9.59 21.89
CA GLU A 566 -6.33 9.79 22.73
C GLU A 566 -5.37 10.85 22.17
N ASN A 567 -5.65 11.44 20.99
CA ASN A 567 -4.84 12.51 20.41
C ASN A 567 -4.92 13.78 21.27
N VAL A 568 -3.82 14.51 21.31
CA VAL A 568 -3.78 15.84 21.94
C VAL A 568 -4.66 16.79 21.14
N LYS A 569 -5.70 17.31 21.76
CA LYS A 569 -6.64 18.23 21.11
C LYS A 569 -6.03 19.62 20.97
N ILE A 570 -6.01 20.14 19.76
CA ILE A 570 -5.63 21.52 19.44
C ILE A 570 -6.82 22.21 18.75
N SER A 571 -6.89 23.55 18.83
CA SER A 571 -8.00 24.30 18.24
C SER A 571 -8.00 24.22 16.71
N LEU A 572 -9.13 24.46 16.09
CA LEU A 572 -9.24 24.53 14.63
C LEU A 572 -8.36 25.65 14.06
N GLU A 573 -8.32 26.79 14.75
CA GLU A 573 -7.50 27.94 14.37
C GLU A 573 -6.02 27.56 14.34
N GLU A 574 -5.54 26.84 15.35
CA GLU A 574 -4.17 26.33 15.38
C GLU A 574 -3.92 25.31 14.26
N GLN A 575 -4.84 24.40 14.01
CA GLN A 575 -4.73 23.44 12.88
C GLN A 575 -4.65 24.17 11.53
N ILE A 576 -5.43 25.25 11.33
CA ILE A 576 -5.39 26.07 10.11
C ILE A 576 -4.03 26.77 9.97
N GLU A 577 -3.49 27.36 11.03
CA GLU A 577 -2.16 28.00 10.98
C GLU A 577 -1.05 26.97 10.64
N ARG A 578 -1.12 25.78 11.21
CA ARG A 578 -0.22 24.68 10.89
C ARG A 578 -0.37 24.23 9.43
N ALA A 579 -1.61 24.12 8.94
CA ALA A 579 -1.89 23.78 7.55
C ALA A 579 -1.31 24.79 6.56
N LYS A 580 -1.38 26.09 6.84
CA LYS A 580 -0.77 27.14 6.01
C LYS A 580 0.74 26.95 5.84
N VAL A 581 1.45 26.63 6.94
CA VAL A 581 2.90 26.35 6.88
C VAL A 581 3.20 25.15 5.99
N VAL A 582 2.47 24.05 6.20
CA VAL A 582 2.66 22.82 5.43
C VAL A 582 2.29 23.02 3.96
N SER A 583 1.21 23.74 3.65
CA SER A 583 0.78 24.09 2.28
C SER A 583 1.89 24.82 1.51
N VAL A 584 2.46 25.88 2.11
CA VAL A 584 3.55 26.65 1.49
C VAL A 584 4.77 25.78 1.22
N PHE A 585 5.12 24.89 2.13
CA PHE A 585 6.22 23.96 1.94
C PHE A 585 5.91 22.93 0.84
N GLN A 586 4.71 22.36 0.86
CA GLN A 586 4.27 21.37 -0.12
C GLN A 586 4.21 21.95 -1.54
N GLU A 587 3.85 23.22 -1.72
CA GLU A 587 3.93 23.90 -3.03
C GLU A 587 5.35 23.90 -3.61
N LYS A 588 6.37 24.01 -2.76
CA LYS A 588 7.77 24.02 -3.19
C LYS A 588 8.29 22.64 -3.55
N VAL A 589 7.86 21.60 -2.84
CA VAL A 589 8.43 20.25 -2.94
C VAL A 589 7.51 19.22 -3.58
N GLY A 590 6.21 19.45 -3.69
CA GLY A 590 5.21 18.44 -4.06
C GLY A 590 5.42 17.72 -5.39
N LYS A 591 6.10 18.37 -6.38
CA LYS A 591 6.50 17.76 -7.65
C LYS A 591 7.98 17.40 -7.71
N ARG A 592 8.71 17.45 -6.61
CA ARG A 592 10.14 17.20 -6.58
C ARG A 592 10.44 15.80 -6.05
N GLU A 593 11.42 15.15 -6.64
CA GLU A 593 11.92 13.89 -6.11
C GLU A 593 12.48 14.08 -4.70
N MET A 594 12.14 13.20 -3.75
CA MET A 594 12.82 13.06 -2.47
C MET A 594 14.15 12.33 -2.73
N LEU A 595 15.26 13.07 -2.65
CA LEU A 595 16.58 12.55 -3.00
C LEU A 595 17.19 11.71 -1.88
N ARG A 596 17.02 12.15 -0.63
CA ARG A 596 17.66 11.53 0.52
C ARG A 596 16.88 11.81 1.82
N HIS A 597 16.88 10.84 2.70
CA HIS A 597 16.51 10.95 4.10
C HIS A 597 17.67 10.48 4.97
N GLU A 598 17.90 11.13 6.12
CA GLU A 598 18.98 10.78 7.04
C GLU A 598 18.64 11.06 8.49
N PHE A 599 19.19 10.26 9.39
CA PHE A 599 19.22 10.54 10.81
C PHE A 599 20.45 11.41 11.10
N VAL A 600 20.24 12.67 11.49
CA VAL A 600 21.33 13.64 11.74
C VAL A 600 22.18 13.15 12.89
N ASP A 601 23.50 13.01 12.65
CA ASP A 601 24.48 12.46 13.61
C ASP A 601 24.07 11.09 14.17
N GLY A 602 23.31 10.30 13.40
CA GLY A 602 22.80 9.00 13.80
C GLY A 602 21.66 9.03 14.82
N ASN A 603 21.11 10.21 15.14
CA ASN A 603 20.02 10.35 16.08
C ASN A 603 18.65 10.20 15.38
N PRO A 604 17.87 9.13 15.64
CA PRO A 604 16.57 8.94 15.03
C PRO A 604 15.50 9.98 15.40
N LYS A 605 15.74 10.78 16.45
CA LYS A 605 14.87 11.90 16.84
C LYS A 605 15.14 13.18 16.05
N VAL A 606 16.29 13.27 15.33
CA VAL A 606 16.61 14.42 14.48
C VAL A 606 16.79 13.91 13.05
N GLN A 607 15.85 14.24 12.20
CA GLN A 607 15.79 13.71 10.85
C GLN A 607 15.86 14.83 9.82
N LYS A 608 16.47 14.53 8.67
CA LYS A 608 16.57 15.46 7.55
C LYS A 608 16.12 14.78 6.27
N THR A 609 15.34 15.50 5.48
CA THR A 609 14.97 15.12 4.12
C THR A 609 15.48 16.16 3.13
N THR A 610 16.02 15.70 2.01
CA THR A 610 16.50 16.53 0.91
C THR A 610 15.68 16.23 -0.34
N PHE A 611 15.16 17.27 -0.96
CA PHE A 611 14.41 17.22 -2.21
C PHE A 611 15.22 17.79 -3.38
N ALA A 612 14.86 17.39 -4.59
CA ALA A 612 15.49 17.95 -5.80
C ALA A 612 15.34 19.47 -5.86
N GLY A 613 16.38 20.17 -6.35
CA GLY A 613 16.40 21.63 -6.45
C GLY A 613 16.90 22.35 -5.20
N GLY A 614 17.68 21.68 -4.34
CA GLY A 614 18.37 22.32 -3.22
C GLY A 614 17.48 22.61 -2.01
N ILE A 615 16.31 21.99 -1.91
CA ILE A 615 15.40 22.19 -0.76
C ILE A 615 15.60 21.05 0.24
N SER A 616 15.74 21.40 1.51
CA SER A 616 15.79 20.41 2.59
C SER A 616 15.02 20.87 3.82
N VAL A 617 14.60 19.91 4.62
CA VAL A 617 13.97 20.15 5.92
C VAL A 617 14.66 19.29 6.98
N VAL A 618 14.98 19.91 8.10
CA VAL A 618 15.44 19.23 9.32
C VAL A 618 14.33 19.29 10.34
N VAL A 619 14.00 18.14 10.93
CA VAL A 619 12.98 18.01 11.97
C VAL A 619 13.63 17.44 13.23
N ASP A 620 13.45 18.11 14.35
CA ASP A 620 13.86 17.68 15.68
C ASP A 620 12.59 17.33 16.48
N PHE A 621 12.27 16.03 16.53
CA PHE A 621 11.10 15.53 17.24
C PHE A 621 11.20 15.66 18.75
N GLU A 622 12.41 15.68 19.31
CA GLU A 622 12.61 15.87 20.75
C GLU A 622 12.32 17.30 21.19
N LYS A 623 12.74 18.27 20.38
CA LYS A 623 12.49 19.71 20.65
C LYS A 623 11.24 20.25 20.00
N GLN A 624 10.51 19.43 19.26
CA GLN A 624 9.31 19.82 18.50
C GLN A 624 9.55 21.04 17.59
N LYS A 625 10.64 20.98 16.78
CA LYS A 625 11.09 22.05 15.90
C LYS A 625 11.43 21.56 14.51
N TYR A 626 11.35 22.46 13.57
CA TYR A 626 11.79 22.22 12.20
C TYR A 626 12.56 23.41 11.66
N GLU A 627 13.36 23.17 10.64
CA GLU A 627 14.09 24.19 9.86
C GLU A 627 14.03 23.81 8.38
N ILE A 628 13.50 24.71 7.55
CA ILE A 628 13.50 24.57 6.09
C ILE A 628 14.69 25.37 5.55
N ARG A 629 15.47 24.74 4.66
CA ARG A 629 16.66 25.33 4.01
C ARG A 629 16.48 25.27 2.50
N GLU A 630 16.84 26.35 1.85
CA GLU A 630 16.86 26.48 0.39
C GLU A 630 18.27 26.94 -0.01
N ASP A 631 19.01 26.11 -0.77
CA ASP A 631 20.38 26.38 -1.23
C ASP A 631 20.39 27.15 -2.55
#